data_395d1d0554fabbeb20db76e7ddd55418
#
_entry.id   395d1d0554fabbeb20db76e7ddd55418
#
_cell.length_a   1.000
_cell.length_b   1.000
_cell.length_c   1.000
_cell.angle_alpha   90.00
_cell.angle_beta   90.00
_cell.angle_gamma   90.00
#
_symmetry.space_group_name_H-M   'P 1'
#
loop_
_entity.id
_entity.type
_entity.pdbx_description
1 polymer ?
#
loop_
_entity_poly.entity_id
_entity_poly.type
_entity_poly.pdbx_seq_one_letter_code
_entity_poly.pdbx_strand_id
1 'polypeptide(L)'
;KGNLTGYEVSKISGVPRSKVYNILEKLLKKNLIVVNKSEPKLYHAISANEFLEKLEKSVKNDLSFLTKNLGMIKEKDEEEMLWKVDGIEYVLDKVEHLVKNAKESLLIQVWHENFTDSLLKALQQAEKRVDKFVLILFSSTHEYDLPLEKYYIHGFETDKLADFGARWINIVADEQEVVFGTINEELQSTDVTWTKNHAMVNLAKEYVKHDAYTLKVIAESPEELKAKYGEGFEGIRKIY
;
A
#
# COMPACT_ATOMS: atom_id res chain seq x y z
N LYS A 1 32.96 -16.33 15.80
CA LYS A 1 33.90 -17.44 16.08
C LYS A 1 35.15 -17.21 15.25
N GLY A 2 36.33 -17.43 15.84
CA GLY A 2 37.61 -17.06 15.25
C GLY A 2 37.96 -17.80 13.94
N ASN A 3 39.23 -17.74 13.59
CA ASN A 3 39.79 -18.39 12.40
C ASN A 3 39.63 -19.91 12.46
N LEU A 4 39.05 -20.54 11.46
CA LEU A 4 38.75 -21.97 11.42
C LEU A 4 39.38 -22.62 10.20
N THR A 5 39.89 -23.84 10.38
CA THR A 5 40.28 -24.70 9.25
C THR A 5 39.03 -25.26 8.57
N GLY A 6 39.17 -25.72 7.32
CA GLY A 6 38.05 -26.38 6.62
C GLY A 6 37.53 -27.64 7.34
N TYR A 7 38.40 -28.31 8.11
CA TYR A 7 37.99 -29.44 8.96
C TYR A 7 37.09 -29.01 10.12
N GLU A 8 37.46 -27.95 10.83
CA GLU A 8 36.70 -27.42 11.94
C GLU A 8 35.35 -26.85 11.44
N VAL A 9 35.34 -26.16 10.29
CA VAL A 9 34.09 -25.72 9.64
C VAL A 9 33.19 -26.92 9.35
N SER A 10 33.73 -28.02 8.78
CA SER A 10 32.94 -29.23 8.54
C SER A 10 32.35 -29.81 9.81
N LYS A 11 33.16 -29.90 10.88
CA LYS A 11 32.72 -30.44 12.18
C LYS A 11 31.66 -29.60 12.85
N ILE A 12 31.79 -28.26 12.81
CA ILE A 12 30.87 -27.33 13.48
C ILE A 12 29.55 -27.16 12.67
N SER A 13 29.61 -27.13 11.34
CA SER A 13 28.47 -26.92 10.48
C SER A 13 27.70 -28.18 10.14
N GLY A 14 28.21 -29.36 10.41
CA GLY A 14 27.63 -30.62 9.97
C GLY A 14 27.74 -30.90 8.46
N VAL A 15 28.41 -30.01 7.70
CA VAL A 15 28.61 -30.20 6.26
C VAL A 15 29.70 -31.26 6.03
N PRO A 16 29.47 -32.30 5.21
CA PRO A 16 30.48 -33.32 4.92
C PRO A 16 31.79 -32.73 4.37
N ARG A 17 32.93 -33.29 4.78
CA ARG A 17 34.26 -32.84 4.35
C ARG A 17 34.40 -32.73 2.84
N SER A 18 33.80 -33.65 2.08
CA SER A 18 33.85 -33.64 0.61
C SER A 18 33.15 -32.44 -0.03
N LYS A 19 32.23 -31.78 0.71
CA LYS A 19 31.44 -30.63 0.22
C LYS A 19 31.91 -29.30 0.80
N VAL A 20 32.54 -29.29 2.00
CA VAL A 20 32.88 -28.05 2.71
C VAL A 20 33.82 -27.14 1.91
N TYR A 21 34.79 -27.68 1.22
CA TYR A 21 35.74 -26.87 0.44
C TYR A 21 35.08 -26.19 -0.75
N ASN A 22 34.17 -26.86 -1.43
CA ASN A 22 33.38 -26.25 -2.51
C ASN A 22 32.49 -25.11 -2.01
N ILE A 23 31.97 -25.25 -0.80
CA ILE A 23 31.16 -24.18 -0.16
C ILE A 23 32.05 -23.00 0.24
N LEU A 24 33.21 -23.27 0.85
CA LEU A 24 34.18 -22.25 1.20
C LEU A 24 34.68 -21.47 -0.02
N GLU A 25 34.91 -22.13 -1.15
CA GLU A 25 35.25 -21.46 -2.40
C GLU A 25 34.14 -20.56 -2.91
N LYS A 26 32.87 -21.00 -2.82
CA LYS A 26 31.69 -20.15 -3.16
C LYS A 26 31.59 -18.94 -2.25
N LEU A 27 31.84 -19.12 -0.95
CA LEU A 27 31.82 -18.02 0.02
C LEU A 27 32.97 -17.03 -0.22
N LEU A 28 34.16 -17.51 -0.58
CA LEU A 28 35.31 -16.68 -1.00
C LEU A 28 34.95 -15.86 -2.24
N LYS A 29 34.40 -16.50 -3.28
CA LYS A 29 33.96 -15.80 -4.51
C LYS A 29 32.90 -14.71 -4.25
N LYS A 30 32.09 -14.92 -3.23
CA LYS A 30 31.10 -13.92 -2.79
C LYS A 30 31.69 -12.90 -1.81
N ASN A 31 32.99 -12.97 -1.48
CA ASN A 31 33.64 -12.11 -0.50
C ASN A 31 32.95 -12.10 0.89
N LEU A 32 32.40 -13.25 1.30
CA LEU A 32 31.77 -13.43 2.61
C LEU A 32 32.72 -14.00 3.66
N ILE A 33 33.86 -14.57 3.20
CA ILE A 33 34.96 -15.03 4.02
C ILE A 33 36.28 -14.63 3.39
N VAL A 34 37.34 -14.58 4.19
CA VAL A 34 38.71 -14.43 3.74
C VAL A 34 39.52 -15.69 4.11
N VAL A 35 40.59 -15.95 3.41
CA VAL A 35 41.47 -17.10 3.68
C VAL A 35 42.88 -16.61 3.93
N ASN A 36 43.49 -17.12 4.99
CA ASN A 36 44.91 -16.96 5.22
C ASN A 36 45.71 -18.05 4.44
N LYS A 37 46.83 -17.66 3.83
CA LYS A 37 47.74 -18.60 3.10
C LYS A 37 48.62 -19.44 4.01
N SER A 38 48.30 -19.55 5.32
CA SER A 38 49.02 -20.45 6.26
C SER A 38 48.76 -21.94 5.97
N GLU A 39 49.57 -22.79 6.50
CA GLU A 39 49.33 -24.23 6.53
C GLU A 39 49.07 -24.67 8.00
N PRO A 40 47.89 -25.20 8.31
CA PRO A 40 46.70 -25.34 7.44
C PRO A 40 46.03 -24.00 7.11
N LYS A 41 45.32 -23.93 5.96
CA LYS A 41 44.52 -22.74 5.56
C LYS A 41 43.45 -22.42 6.61
N LEU A 42 43.41 -21.16 7.02
CA LEU A 42 42.42 -20.65 7.97
C LEU A 42 41.42 -19.74 7.22
N TYR A 43 40.18 -19.93 7.53
CA TYR A 43 39.06 -19.16 6.98
C TYR A 43 38.47 -18.26 8.07
N HIS A 44 38.21 -17.04 7.72
CA HIS A 44 37.58 -16.05 8.63
C HIS A 44 36.36 -15.41 7.95
N ALA A 45 35.22 -15.39 8.62
CA ALA A 45 34.03 -14.73 8.11
C ALA A 45 34.16 -13.20 8.27
N ILE A 46 33.67 -12.46 7.30
CA ILE A 46 33.51 -11.00 7.45
C ILE A 46 32.59 -10.69 8.64
N SER A 47 32.69 -9.50 9.20
CA SER A 47 31.81 -9.09 10.28
C SER A 47 30.35 -8.99 9.84
N ALA A 48 29.40 -9.09 10.77
CA ALA A 48 27.99 -8.91 10.47
C ALA A 48 27.71 -7.54 9.85
N ASN A 49 28.36 -6.49 10.35
CA ASN A 49 28.22 -5.14 9.81
C ASN A 49 28.72 -5.05 8.37
N GLU A 50 29.91 -5.58 8.09
CA GLU A 50 30.44 -5.62 6.72
C GLU A 50 29.55 -6.43 5.76
N PHE A 51 28.95 -7.51 6.24
CA PHE A 51 27.97 -8.28 5.46
C PHE A 51 26.73 -7.46 5.13
N LEU A 52 26.15 -6.76 6.13
CA LEU A 52 24.97 -5.92 5.94
C LEU A 52 25.26 -4.76 5.00
N GLU A 53 26.40 -4.08 5.13
CA GLU A 53 26.82 -3.01 4.22
C GLU A 53 26.95 -3.49 2.76
N LYS A 54 27.54 -4.69 2.56
CA LYS A 54 27.65 -5.29 1.23
C LYS A 54 26.27 -5.63 0.64
N LEU A 55 25.36 -6.14 1.47
CA LEU A 55 24.01 -6.49 1.05
C LEU A 55 23.25 -5.22 0.65
N GLU A 56 23.28 -4.19 1.49
CA GLU A 56 22.64 -2.91 1.19
C GLU A 56 23.14 -2.31 -0.11
N LYS A 57 24.49 -2.29 -0.30
CA LYS A 57 25.10 -1.80 -1.53
C LYS A 57 24.67 -2.60 -2.76
N SER A 58 24.58 -3.93 -2.64
CA SER A 58 24.12 -4.79 -3.74
C SER A 58 22.67 -4.46 -4.12
N VAL A 59 21.77 -4.44 -3.14
CA VAL A 59 20.35 -4.12 -3.35
C VAL A 59 20.18 -2.72 -3.98
N LYS A 60 20.92 -1.73 -3.49
CA LYS A 60 20.89 -0.37 -4.02
C LYS A 60 21.35 -0.29 -5.49
N ASN A 61 22.39 -1.04 -5.84
CA ASN A 61 22.88 -1.11 -7.22
C ASN A 61 21.84 -1.79 -8.13
N ASP A 62 21.25 -2.90 -7.68
CA ASP A 62 20.24 -3.64 -8.44
C ASP A 62 18.99 -2.77 -8.65
N LEU A 63 18.52 -2.06 -7.62
CA LEU A 63 17.42 -1.10 -7.74
C LEU A 63 17.76 0.02 -8.71
N SER A 64 18.96 0.61 -8.63
CA SER A 64 19.38 1.67 -9.55
C SER A 64 19.43 1.20 -11.00
N PHE A 65 19.92 -0.03 -11.22
CA PHE A 65 19.94 -0.65 -12.55
C PHE A 65 18.51 -0.86 -13.07
N LEU A 66 17.62 -1.41 -12.26
CA LEU A 66 16.20 -1.64 -12.61
C LEU A 66 15.49 -0.32 -12.89
N THR A 67 15.64 0.69 -12.04
CA THR A 67 15.01 2.01 -12.23
C THR A 67 15.42 2.61 -13.57
N LYS A 68 16.72 2.55 -13.91
CA LYS A 68 17.22 3.09 -15.17
C LYS A 68 16.66 2.35 -16.39
N ASN A 69 16.60 1.03 -16.33
CA ASN A 69 16.20 0.22 -17.50
C ASN A 69 14.67 0.13 -17.65
N LEU A 70 13.92 0.03 -16.56
CA LEU A 70 12.46 0.01 -16.60
C LEU A 70 11.89 1.37 -16.98
N GLY A 71 12.52 2.47 -16.56
CA GLY A 71 12.11 3.82 -16.96
C GLY A 71 12.24 4.12 -18.47
N MET A 72 12.91 3.25 -19.24
CA MET A 72 12.97 3.34 -20.71
C MET A 72 11.82 2.62 -21.41
N ILE A 73 11.05 1.82 -20.70
CA ILE A 73 9.89 1.11 -21.23
C ILE A 73 8.75 2.12 -21.32
N LYS A 74 8.32 2.43 -22.53
CA LYS A 74 7.09 3.21 -22.73
C LYS A 74 5.90 2.35 -22.34
N GLU A 75 5.14 2.77 -21.34
CA GLU A 75 3.83 2.20 -21.07
C GLU A 75 2.96 2.43 -22.32
N LYS A 76 2.32 1.39 -22.79
CA LYS A 76 1.24 1.56 -23.80
C LYS A 76 0.08 2.23 -23.09
N ASP A 77 -0.58 3.16 -23.78
CA ASP A 77 -1.82 3.75 -23.30
C ASP A 77 -2.87 2.64 -23.10
N GLU A 78 -3.06 2.24 -21.85
CA GLU A 78 -4.05 1.24 -21.44
C GLU A 78 -5.34 1.94 -20.97
N GLU A 79 -5.67 3.08 -21.56
CA GLU A 79 -6.71 4.01 -21.12
C GLU A 79 -8.13 3.41 -21.07
N GLU A 80 -8.39 2.34 -21.82
CA GLU A 80 -9.75 1.78 -21.93
C GLU A 80 -9.99 0.51 -21.10
N MET A 81 -8.95 -0.06 -20.52
CA MET A 81 -9.04 -1.36 -19.83
C MET A 81 -9.50 -1.24 -18.39
N LEU A 82 -10.34 -2.18 -17.97
CA LEU A 82 -10.73 -2.38 -16.57
C LEU A 82 -9.93 -3.56 -16.01
N TRP A 83 -9.06 -3.30 -15.05
CA TRP A 83 -8.18 -4.32 -14.48
C TRP A 83 -8.71 -4.76 -13.12
N LYS A 84 -8.98 -6.05 -12.98
CA LYS A 84 -9.33 -6.61 -11.67
C LYS A 84 -8.08 -6.63 -10.77
N VAL A 85 -8.23 -6.12 -9.55
CA VAL A 85 -7.21 -6.20 -8.50
C VAL A 85 -7.69 -7.25 -7.50
N ASP A 86 -7.01 -8.39 -7.43
CA ASP A 86 -7.41 -9.52 -6.62
C ASP A 86 -6.50 -9.70 -5.40
N GLY A 87 -7.12 -9.81 -4.22
CA GLY A 87 -6.43 -9.90 -2.93
C GLY A 87 -6.32 -8.57 -2.18
N ILE A 88 -6.66 -8.60 -0.88
CA ILE A 88 -6.74 -7.41 -0.02
C ILE A 88 -5.39 -6.66 0.02
N GLU A 89 -4.28 -7.38 0.19
CA GLU A 89 -2.93 -6.82 0.23
C GLU A 89 -2.61 -6.04 -1.06
N TYR A 90 -2.89 -6.65 -2.23
CA TYR A 90 -2.64 -6.00 -3.53
C TYR A 90 -3.53 -4.77 -3.77
N VAL A 91 -4.78 -4.79 -3.26
CA VAL A 91 -5.66 -3.62 -3.31
C VAL A 91 -5.07 -2.49 -2.48
N LEU A 92 -4.65 -2.76 -1.24
CA LEU A 92 -4.08 -1.75 -0.35
C LEU A 92 -2.74 -1.21 -0.88
N ASP A 93 -1.89 -2.06 -1.43
CA ASP A 93 -0.64 -1.65 -2.10
C ASP A 93 -0.93 -0.72 -3.30
N LYS A 94 -1.94 -1.05 -4.12
CA LYS A 94 -2.33 -0.22 -5.25
C LYS A 94 -2.88 1.12 -4.80
N VAL A 95 -3.71 1.14 -3.77
CA VAL A 95 -4.22 2.38 -3.14
C VAL A 95 -3.07 3.24 -2.61
N GLU A 96 -2.16 2.64 -1.85
CA GLU A 96 -1.00 3.34 -1.31
C GLU A 96 -0.12 3.93 -2.43
N HIS A 97 0.06 3.18 -3.53
CA HIS A 97 0.79 3.66 -4.70
C HIS A 97 0.12 4.90 -5.32
N LEU A 98 -1.21 4.87 -5.53
CA LEU A 98 -1.95 6.03 -6.04
C LEU A 98 -1.79 7.24 -5.12
N VAL A 99 -2.00 7.04 -3.81
CA VAL A 99 -1.87 8.10 -2.81
C VAL A 99 -0.47 8.72 -2.81
N LYS A 100 0.59 7.90 -2.87
CA LYS A 100 1.97 8.38 -2.88
C LYS A 100 2.34 9.17 -4.13
N ASN A 101 1.75 8.85 -5.27
CA ASN A 101 2.14 9.41 -6.57
C ASN A 101 1.23 10.54 -7.06
N ALA A 102 0.07 10.74 -6.48
CA ALA A 102 -0.84 11.84 -6.82
C ALA A 102 -0.15 13.20 -6.68
N LYS A 103 -0.36 14.11 -7.63
CA LYS A 103 0.30 15.41 -7.71
C LYS A 103 -0.67 16.58 -7.53
N GLU A 104 -1.88 16.45 -8.05
CA GLU A 104 -2.86 17.55 -8.15
C GLU A 104 -4.09 17.30 -7.28
N SER A 105 -4.61 16.07 -7.28
CA SER A 105 -5.86 15.79 -6.61
C SER A 105 -5.97 14.35 -6.09
N LEU A 106 -6.63 14.20 -4.94
CA LEU A 106 -7.03 12.93 -4.36
C LEU A 106 -8.46 13.03 -3.83
N LEU A 107 -9.34 12.18 -4.35
CA LEU A 107 -10.70 12.03 -3.86
C LEU A 107 -10.86 10.58 -3.38
N ILE A 108 -11.19 10.42 -2.11
CA ILE A 108 -11.05 9.15 -1.40
C ILE A 108 -12.32 8.82 -0.63
N GLN A 109 -12.79 7.58 -0.76
CA GLN A 109 -13.75 6.93 0.13
C GLN A 109 -13.10 5.66 0.65
N VAL A 110 -12.93 5.55 1.96
CA VAL A 110 -12.19 4.45 2.60
C VAL A 110 -12.73 4.16 3.99
N TRP A 111 -12.61 2.92 4.42
CA TRP A 111 -12.96 2.50 5.76
C TRP A 111 -11.79 2.58 6.72
N HIS A 112 -12.05 2.98 7.97
CA HIS A 112 -11.05 3.07 9.04
C HIS A 112 -10.26 1.76 9.19
N GLU A 113 -10.95 0.64 9.09
CA GLU A 113 -10.40 -0.69 9.26
C GLU A 113 -9.45 -1.13 8.12
N ASN A 114 -9.43 -0.40 7.02
CA ASN A 114 -8.51 -0.67 5.91
C ASN A 114 -7.19 0.14 5.98
N PHE A 115 -7.00 0.94 7.03
CA PHE A 115 -5.76 1.69 7.18
C PHE A 115 -4.61 0.81 7.68
N THR A 116 -3.47 0.98 7.03
CA THR A 116 -2.17 0.56 7.51
C THR A 116 -1.38 1.79 7.95
N ASP A 117 -0.37 1.61 8.81
CA ASP A 117 0.54 2.71 9.20
C ASP A 117 1.21 3.38 7.99
N SER A 118 1.50 2.60 6.95
CA SER A 118 2.10 3.09 5.70
C SER A 118 1.13 3.96 4.92
N LEU A 119 -0.13 3.53 4.77
CA LEU A 119 -1.18 4.28 4.08
C LEU A 119 -1.51 5.58 4.83
N LEU A 120 -1.61 5.55 6.16
CA LEU A 120 -1.84 6.76 6.96
C LEU A 120 -0.72 7.79 6.77
N LYS A 121 0.55 7.37 6.81
CA LYS A 121 1.69 8.25 6.53
C LYS A 121 1.65 8.82 5.11
N ALA A 122 1.27 8.00 4.13
CA ALA A 122 1.13 8.43 2.74
C ALA A 122 0.02 9.49 2.59
N LEU A 123 -1.13 9.30 3.25
CA LEU A 123 -2.23 10.25 3.26
C LEU A 123 -1.86 11.58 3.92
N GLN A 124 -1.18 11.56 5.07
CA GLN A 124 -0.66 12.78 5.72
C GLN A 124 0.27 13.60 4.81
N GLN A 125 1.11 12.91 4.03
CA GLN A 125 2.00 13.56 3.06
C GLN A 125 1.22 14.09 1.86
N ALA A 126 0.23 13.32 1.38
CA ALA A 126 -0.60 13.68 0.25
C ALA A 126 -1.49 14.90 0.56
N GLU A 127 -2.12 14.96 1.73
CA GLU A 127 -2.94 16.08 2.19
C GLU A 127 -2.19 17.43 2.12
N LYS A 128 -0.87 17.41 2.36
CA LYS A 128 0.00 18.59 2.29
C LYS A 128 0.53 18.88 0.89
N ARG A 129 0.51 17.90 0.02
CA ARG A 129 1.13 17.96 -1.31
C ARG A 129 0.15 18.33 -2.41
N VAL A 130 -1.07 17.76 -2.39
CA VAL A 130 -2.04 17.95 -3.46
C VAL A 130 -2.93 19.17 -3.20
N ASP A 131 -3.33 19.86 -4.25
CA ASP A 131 -4.17 21.04 -4.14
C ASP A 131 -5.62 20.70 -3.76
N LYS A 132 -6.12 19.56 -4.25
CA LYS A 132 -7.50 19.10 -4.00
C LYS A 132 -7.45 17.77 -3.22
N PHE A 133 -7.71 17.83 -1.94
CA PHE A 133 -7.80 16.65 -1.08
C PHE A 133 -9.19 16.51 -0.50
N VAL A 134 -9.85 15.41 -0.78
CA VAL A 134 -11.17 15.04 -0.21
C VAL A 134 -11.07 13.61 0.29
N LEU A 135 -11.31 13.40 1.56
CA LEU A 135 -11.39 12.07 2.16
C LEU A 135 -12.72 11.93 2.88
N ILE A 136 -13.46 10.88 2.55
CA ILE A 136 -14.68 10.45 3.22
C ILE A 136 -14.35 9.16 3.96
N LEU A 137 -14.49 9.22 5.28
CA LEU A 137 -14.18 8.14 6.19
C LEU A 137 -15.44 7.39 6.58
N PHE A 138 -15.40 6.08 6.40
CA PHE A 138 -16.36 5.14 6.95
C PHE A 138 -15.75 4.37 8.12
N SER A 139 -16.58 3.90 9.05
CA SER A 139 -16.14 3.02 10.13
C SER A 139 -17.26 2.10 10.58
N SER A 140 -17.03 0.80 10.65
CA SER A 140 -18.00 -0.16 11.21
C SER A 140 -17.97 -0.19 12.74
N THR A 141 -16.90 0.32 13.36
CA THR A 141 -16.71 0.42 14.80
C THR A 141 -17.02 1.81 15.36
N HIS A 142 -17.40 2.77 14.50
CA HIS A 142 -17.57 4.18 14.83
C HIS A 142 -16.29 4.86 15.36
N GLU A 143 -15.14 4.38 14.94
CA GLU A 143 -13.85 5.00 15.17
C GLU A 143 -13.52 5.91 13.99
N TYR A 144 -13.42 7.21 14.25
CA TYR A 144 -13.23 8.22 13.19
C TYR A 144 -12.01 9.10 13.43
N ASP A 145 -11.18 8.78 14.42
CA ASP A 145 -10.00 9.59 14.72
C ASP A 145 -8.87 9.25 13.74
N LEU A 146 -8.47 10.24 12.95
CA LEU A 146 -7.36 10.14 12.00
C LEU A 146 -6.38 11.28 12.22
N PRO A 147 -5.08 11.04 12.04
CA PRO A 147 -4.05 12.08 12.11
C PRO A 147 -4.02 12.94 10.82
N LEU A 148 -5.19 13.42 10.36
CA LEU A 148 -5.42 14.25 9.19
C LEU A 148 -6.20 15.50 9.57
N GLU A 149 -6.03 16.59 8.84
CA GLU A 149 -6.72 17.86 9.12
C GLU A 149 -8.07 17.96 8.40
N LYS A 150 -8.21 17.32 7.24
CA LYS A 150 -9.37 17.47 6.34
C LYS A 150 -9.97 16.14 5.95
N TYR A 151 -11.07 15.77 6.58
CA TYR A 151 -11.88 14.64 6.14
C TYR A 151 -13.34 14.81 6.58
N TYR A 152 -14.22 14.08 5.91
CA TYR A 152 -15.64 13.99 6.24
C TYR A 152 -15.93 12.64 6.87
N ILE A 153 -16.67 12.62 7.97
CA ILE A 153 -17.22 11.40 8.55
C ILE A 153 -18.52 11.09 7.80
N HIS A 154 -18.64 9.87 7.28
CA HIS A 154 -19.83 9.50 6.49
C HIS A 154 -21.07 9.36 7.38
N GLY A 155 -21.02 8.55 8.45
CA GLY A 155 -22.09 8.43 9.45
C GLY A 155 -23.29 7.55 9.05
N PHE A 156 -23.28 6.94 7.84
CA PHE A 156 -24.37 6.08 7.33
C PHE A 156 -23.84 4.67 6.98
N GLU A 157 -22.92 4.14 7.76
CA GLU A 157 -22.17 2.92 7.47
C GLU A 157 -23.04 1.68 7.42
N THR A 158 -24.01 1.56 8.34
CA THR A 158 -24.95 0.43 8.39
C THR A 158 -25.69 0.26 7.08
N ASP A 159 -26.16 1.38 6.52
CA ASP A 159 -26.87 1.39 5.25
C ASP A 159 -25.93 1.04 4.08
N LYS A 160 -24.71 1.58 4.08
CA LYS A 160 -23.71 1.27 3.03
C LYS A 160 -23.28 -0.18 3.05
N LEU A 161 -23.09 -0.78 4.23
CA LEU A 161 -22.81 -2.21 4.35
C LEU A 161 -23.97 -3.07 3.85
N ALA A 162 -25.22 -2.66 4.12
CA ALA A 162 -26.41 -3.36 3.61
C ALA A 162 -26.52 -3.26 2.08
N ASP A 163 -26.22 -2.08 1.51
CA ASP A 163 -26.31 -1.83 0.07
C ASP A 163 -25.24 -2.60 -0.73
N PHE A 164 -24.00 -2.65 -0.22
CA PHE A 164 -22.85 -3.25 -0.94
C PHE A 164 -22.50 -4.66 -0.48
N GLY A 165 -22.98 -5.11 0.68
CA GLY A 165 -22.62 -6.39 1.27
C GLY A 165 -21.15 -6.55 1.68
N ALA A 166 -20.37 -5.47 1.56
CA ALA A 166 -18.95 -5.43 1.87
C ALA A 166 -18.48 -3.97 2.01
N ARG A 167 -17.25 -3.77 2.47
CA ARG A 167 -16.67 -2.41 2.59
C ARG A 167 -16.32 -1.85 1.22
N TRP A 168 -16.91 -0.72 0.89
CA TRP A 168 -16.64 0.03 -0.33
C TRP A 168 -15.33 0.78 -0.26
N ILE A 169 -14.57 0.79 -1.34
CA ILE A 169 -13.38 1.61 -1.51
C ILE A 169 -13.43 2.35 -2.85
N ASN A 170 -13.05 3.63 -2.86
CA ASN A 170 -13.00 4.43 -4.07
C ASN A 170 -11.91 5.50 -3.94
N ILE A 171 -10.87 5.42 -4.75
CA ILE A 171 -9.74 6.35 -4.75
C ILE A 171 -9.50 6.83 -6.17
N VAL A 172 -9.72 8.13 -6.40
CA VAL A 172 -9.43 8.82 -7.66
C VAL A 172 -8.19 9.68 -7.49
N ALA A 173 -7.17 9.45 -8.31
CA ALA A 173 -5.92 10.20 -8.31
C ALA A 173 -5.79 11.04 -9.57
N ASP A 174 -5.48 12.33 -9.39
CA ASP A 174 -5.21 13.32 -10.44
C ASP A 174 -6.26 13.41 -11.56
N GLU A 175 -7.48 12.96 -11.27
CA GLU A 175 -8.56 12.82 -12.26
C GLU A 175 -8.18 11.95 -13.47
N GLN A 176 -7.18 11.07 -13.33
CA GLN A 176 -6.62 10.24 -14.42
C GLN A 176 -6.79 8.75 -14.18
N GLU A 177 -6.80 8.31 -12.92
CA GLU A 177 -6.95 6.89 -12.61
C GLU A 177 -7.78 6.69 -11.34
N VAL A 178 -8.40 5.52 -11.24
CA VAL A 178 -9.24 5.14 -10.12
C VAL A 178 -9.04 3.69 -9.71
N VAL A 179 -9.07 3.44 -8.40
CA VAL A 179 -9.30 2.14 -7.78
C VAL A 179 -10.64 2.18 -7.08
N PHE A 180 -11.56 1.29 -7.45
CA PHE A 180 -12.89 1.25 -6.83
C PHE A 180 -13.43 -0.17 -6.74
N GLY A 181 -14.30 -0.41 -5.77
CA GLY A 181 -14.94 -1.71 -5.57
C GLY A 181 -15.16 -2.04 -4.10
N THR A 182 -15.24 -3.33 -3.79
CA THR A 182 -15.54 -3.83 -2.46
C THR A 182 -14.47 -4.79 -1.94
N ILE A 183 -14.26 -4.74 -0.62
CA ILE A 183 -13.39 -5.62 0.14
C ILE A 183 -14.26 -6.36 1.16
N ASN A 184 -14.28 -7.68 1.09
CA ASN A 184 -14.92 -8.55 2.06
C ASN A 184 -13.86 -9.29 2.87
N GLU A 185 -13.59 -8.83 4.09
CA GLU A 185 -12.58 -9.42 4.96
C GLU A 185 -12.99 -10.78 5.52
N GLU A 186 -14.28 -10.99 5.76
CA GLU A 186 -14.77 -12.29 6.26
C GLU A 186 -14.54 -13.40 5.24
N LEU A 187 -14.81 -13.13 3.97
CA LEU A 187 -14.61 -14.06 2.86
C LEU A 187 -13.19 -13.99 2.28
N GLN A 188 -12.33 -13.09 2.77
CA GLN A 188 -10.99 -12.83 2.23
C GLN A 188 -11.01 -12.62 0.71
N SER A 189 -12.03 -11.90 0.22
CA SER A 189 -12.27 -11.68 -1.20
C SER A 189 -12.36 -10.20 -1.54
N THR A 190 -12.03 -9.88 -2.79
CA THR A 190 -12.11 -8.52 -3.33
C THR A 190 -12.85 -8.53 -4.66
N ASP A 191 -13.68 -7.52 -4.86
CA ASP A 191 -14.23 -7.16 -6.17
C ASP A 191 -13.85 -5.72 -6.45
N VAL A 192 -12.57 -5.53 -6.79
CA VAL A 192 -11.94 -4.22 -6.96
C VAL A 192 -11.39 -4.11 -8.36
N THR A 193 -11.63 -2.97 -8.98
CA THR A 193 -11.17 -2.61 -10.31
C THR A 193 -10.23 -1.40 -10.23
N TRP A 194 -9.14 -1.47 -10.97
CA TRP A 194 -8.30 -0.33 -11.30
C TRP A 194 -8.44 0.01 -12.79
N THR A 195 -8.53 1.31 -13.10
CA THR A 195 -8.62 1.75 -14.50
C THR A 195 -8.18 3.20 -14.68
N LYS A 196 -7.76 3.53 -15.91
CA LYS A 196 -7.57 4.89 -16.43
C LYS A 196 -8.69 5.28 -17.40
N ASN A 197 -9.74 4.45 -17.55
CA ASN A 197 -10.86 4.78 -18.41
C ASN A 197 -11.53 6.08 -17.95
N HIS A 198 -11.55 7.08 -18.82
CA HIS A 198 -11.99 8.43 -18.50
C HIS A 198 -13.46 8.50 -18.02
N ALA A 199 -14.35 7.70 -18.58
CA ALA A 199 -15.76 7.68 -18.16
C ALA A 199 -15.90 7.13 -16.73
N MET A 200 -15.15 6.06 -16.40
CA MET A 200 -15.16 5.46 -15.06
C MET A 200 -14.51 6.38 -14.03
N VAL A 201 -13.39 7.01 -14.37
CA VAL A 201 -12.73 8.00 -13.50
C VAL A 201 -13.68 9.17 -13.19
N ASN A 202 -14.38 9.71 -14.21
CA ASN A 202 -15.35 10.79 -14.00
C ASN A 202 -16.54 10.34 -13.14
N LEU A 203 -17.08 9.15 -13.38
CA LEU A 203 -18.18 8.61 -12.58
C LEU A 203 -17.75 8.46 -11.10
N ALA A 204 -16.60 7.86 -10.85
CA ALA A 204 -16.07 7.66 -9.51
C ALA A 204 -15.78 9.00 -8.80
N LYS A 205 -15.21 9.96 -9.52
CA LYS A 205 -14.96 11.32 -9.04
C LYS A 205 -16.26 12.02 -8.61
N GLU A 206 -17.25 12.02 -9.47
CA GLU A 206 -18.54 12.67 -9.15
C GLU A 206 -19.24 11.96 -7.98
N TYR A 207 -19.11 10.63 -7.86
CA TYR A 207 -19.66 9.91 -6.72
C TYR A 207 -19.06 10.39 -5.39
N VAL A 208 -17.72 10.54 -5.29
CA VAL A 208 -17.08 11.10 -4.08
C VAL A 208 -17.52 12.54 -3.82
N LYS A 209 -17.59 13.37 -4.86
CA LYS A 209 -17.98 14.78 -4.72
C LYS A 209 -19.42 14.94 -4.25
N HIS A 210 -20.35 14.15 -4.77
CA HIS A 210 -21.75 14.18 -4.35
C HIS A 210 -21.92 13.76 -2.89
N ASP A 211 -21.21 12.72 -2.44
CA ASP A 211 -21.18 12.38 -1.02
C ASP A 211 -20.61 13.54 -0.19
N ALA A 212 -19.49 14.11 -0.60
CA ALA A 212 -18.86 15.23 0.11
C ALA A 212 -19.77 16.47 0.19
N TYR A 213 -20.51 16.80 -0.88
CA TYR A 213 -21.47 17.90 -0.87
C TYR A 213 -22.59 17.66 0.15
N THR A 214 -23.13 16.45 0.19
CA THR A 214 -24.17 16.06 1.15
C THR A 214 -23.67 16.17 2.58
N LEU A 215 -22.48 15.60 2.85
CA LEU A 215 -21.87 15.63 4.18
C LEU A 215 -21.53 17.05 4.62
N LYS A 216 -21.09 17.92 3.70
CA LYS A 216 -20.86 19.33 3.99
C LYS A 216 -22.13 20.05 4.39
N VAL A 217 -23.23 19.86 3.67
CA VAL A 217 -24.53 20.45 4.00
C VAL A 217 -25.02 19.97 5.37
N ILE A 218 -24.88 18.69 5.67
CA ILE A 218 -25.23 18.12 6.98
C ILE A 218 -24.39 18.75 8.09
N ALA A 219 -23.09 18.93 7.88
CA ALA A 219 -22.20 19.52 8.87
C ALA A 219 -22.46 21.01 9.13
N GLU A 220 -22.93 21.76 8.11
CA GLU A 220 -23.21 23.19 8.24
C GLU A 220 -24.56 23.50 8.92
N SER A 221 -25.56 22.60 8.84
CA SER A 221 -26.91 22.80 9.39
C SER A 221 -27.48 21.55 10.08
N PRO A 222 -26.77 20.95 11.04
CA PRO A 222 -27.14 19.65 11.59
C PRO A 222 -28.52 19.68 12.30
N GLU A 223 -28.82 20.70 13.09
CA GLU A 223 -30.06 20.76 13.87
C GLU A 223 -31.31 20.95 13.00
N GLU A 224 -31.22 21.77 11.97
CA GLU A 224 -32.33 21.98 11.02
C GLU A 224 -32.61 20.70 10.21
N LEU A 225 -31.56 20.01 9.81
CA LEU A 225 -31.69 18.78 9.05
C LEU A 225 -32.16 17.61 9.91
N LYS A 226 -31.74 17.50 11.16
CA LYS A 226 -32.28 16.52 12.12
C LYS A 226 -33.76 16.73 12.35
N ALA A 227 -34.20 17.98 12.58
CA ALA A 227 -35.62 18.31 12.77
C ALA A 227 -36.46 17.90 11.54
N LYS A 228 -35.89 17.99 10.34
CA LYS A 228 -36.61 17.69 9.09
C LYS A 228 -36.55 16.21 8.68
N TYR A 229 -35.40 15.57 8.89
CA TYR A 229 -35.11 14.24 8.33
C TYR A 229 -34.90 13.14 9.38
N GLY A 230 -35.02 13.45 10.67
CA GLY A 230 -34.79 12.54 11.80
C GLY A 230 -33.37 12.64 12.37
N GLU A 231 -33.21 12.18 13.62
CA GLU A 231 -31.94 12.27 14.37
C GLU A 231 -30.74 11.60 13.67
N GLY A 232 -30.99 10.51 12.97
CA GLY A 232 -29.99 9.80 12.16
C GLY A 232 -30.00 10.20 10.69
N PHE A 233 -30.69 11.30 10.32
CA PHE A 233 -30.83 11.75 8.92
C PHE A 233 -31.45 10.72 7.96
N GLU A 234 -32.14 9.71 8.48
CA GLU A 234 -32.73 8.60 7.71
C GLU A 234 -33.71 9.07 6.63
N GLY A 235 -34.34 10.22 6.84
CA GLY A 235 -35.24 10.84 5.85
C GLY A 235 -34.56 11.32 4.59
N ILE A 236 -33.25 11.63 4.63
CA ILE A 236 -32.45 12.02 3.45
C ILE A 236 -32.40 10.89 2.44
N ARG A 237 -32.34 9.63 2.93
CA ARG A 237 -32.21 8.44 2.09
C ARG A 237 -33.53 7.91 1.53
N LYS A 238 -34.67 8.43 2.01
CA LYS A 238 -36.00 8.06 1.49
C LYS A 238 -36.26 8.83 0.18
N ILE A 239 -35.66 8.36 -0.90
CA ILE A 239 -35.77 9.00 -2.23
C ILE A 239 -36.86 8.38 -3.13
N TYR A 240 -37.47 7.29 -2.68
CA TYR A 240 -38.59 6.58 -3.31
C TYR A 240 -39.45 5.87 -2.27
#